data_f62d49de545d8cffa9a79f9887ad315a
#
_entry.id   f62d49de545d8cffa9a79f9887ad315a
#
_cell.length_a   1.000
_cell.length_b   1.000
_cell.length_c   1.000
_cell.angle_alpha   90.00
_cell.angle_beta   90.00
_cell.angle_gamma   90.00
#
_symmetry.space_group_name_H-M   'P 1'
#
loop_
_entity.id
_entity.type
_entity.pdbx_description
1 polymer ?
#
loop_
_entity_poly.entity_id
_entity_poly.type
_entity_poly.pdbx_seq_one_letter_code
_entity_poly.pdbx_strand_id
1 'polypeptide(L)'
;FYAHPAVGETMALLRDWGNVLENPGLGLYGAIVVGEEGSSYTHPVTGEDMTLKSGWRVDVHPPSRDSYRDFALFIQDQDEVIGTHIMPYSQEIEGVVGLNSNFEPLGARLARNEDTSRVFSTTVHGDPATPLFEAVAGDPGTLHVLVPYSA
;
A
#
# COMPACT_ATOMS: atom_id res chain seq x y z
N PHE A 1 0.38 0.94 -20.24
CA PHE A 1 -0.14 -0.40 -19.94
C PHE A 1 -1.44 -0.62 -20.68
N TYR A 2 -1.72 -1.86 -21.06
CA TYR A 2 -2.99 -2.27 -21.67
C TYR A 2 -3.56 -3.44 -20.87
N ALA A 3 -4.74 -3.24 -20.30
CA ALA A 3 -5.49 -4.30 -19.66
C ALA A 3 -6.49 -4.86 -20.69
N HIS A 4 -6.35 -6.15 -20.99
CA HIS A 4 -7.29 -6.80 -21.91
C HIS A 4 -8.69 -6.89 -21.25
N PRO A 5 -9.79 -6.62 -21.96
CA PRO A 5 -11.15 -6.62 -21.36
C PRO A 5 -11.52 -7.90 -20.61
N ALA A 6 -10.96 -9.05 -20.99
CA ALA A 6 -11.19 -10.31 -20.30
C ALA A 6 -10.57 -10.39 -18.90
N VAL A 7 -9.68 -9.47 -18.53
CA VAL A 7 -9.09 -9.39 -17.19
C VAL A 7 -10.14 -8.96 -16.16
N GLY A 8 -11.06 -8.09 -16.58
CA GLY A 8 -12.06 -7.52 -15.70
C GLY A 8 -11.47 -6.55 -14.68
N GLU A 9 -12.27 -6.17 -13.69
CA GLU A 9 -11.82 -5.32 -12.58
C GLU A 9 -10.92 -6.12 -11.66
N THR A 10 -9.73 -5.61 -11.40
CA THR A 10 -8.73 -6.30 -10.56
C THR A 10 -7.63 -5.36 -10.09
N MET A 11 -6.83 -5.83 -9.16
CA MET A 11 -5.56 -5.21 -8.80
C MET A 11 -4.39 -6.13 -9.16
N ALA A 12 -3.44 -5.60 -9.90
CA ALA A 12 -2.21 -6.30 -10.27
C ALA A 12 -1.03 -5.76 -9.47
N LEU A 13 -0.38 -6.63 -8.70
CA LEU A 13 0.81 -6.28 -7.95
C LEU A 13 1.99 -6.06 -8.92
N LEU A 14 2.68 -4.94 -8.75
CA LEU A 14 3.95 -4.64 -9.41
C LEU A 14 5.09 -4.90 -8.44
N ARG A 15 6.11 -5.61 -8.91
CA ARG A 15 7.33 -5.87 -8.15
C ARG A 15 8.54 -5.59 -9.02
N ASP A 16 9.62 -5.15 -8.41
CA ASP A 16 10.90 -5.07 -9.10
C ASP A 16 11.50 -6.46 -9.31
N TRP A 17 11.98 -6.71 -10.52
CA TRP A 17 12.62 -7.96 -10.94
C TRP A 17 14.12 -7.82 -11.15
N GLY A 18 14.67 -6.62 -10.96
CA GLY A 18 16.11 -6.37 -11.04
C GLY A 18 16.87 -7.02 -9.88
N ASN A 19 16.30 -6.92 -8.67
CA ASN A 19 16.75 -7.69 -7.51
C ASN A 19 15.51 -8.15 -6.74
N VAL A 20 15.07 -9.36 -7.02
CA VAL A 20 13.79 -9.92 -6.55
C VAL A 20 13.73 -10.17 -5.04
N LEU A 21 14.87 -10.19 -4.37
CA LEU A 21 14.94 -10.40 -2.92
C LEU A 21 15.01 -9.09 -2.17
N GLU A 22 15.91 -8.20 -2.56
CA GLU A 22 16.23 -7.00 -1.82
C GLU A 22 15.27 -5.85 -2.13
N ASN A 23 15.06 -5.54 -3.44
CA ASN A 23 14.30 -4.37 -3.82
C ASN A 23 12.84 -4.39 -3.36
N PRO A 24 12.08 -5.50 -3.48
CA PRO A 24 10.75 -5.57 -2.88
C PRO A 24 10.79 -5.49 -1.35
N GLY A 25 11.78 -6.12 -0.71
CA GLY A 25 12.00 -6.04 0.73
C GLY A 25 12.23 -4.60 1.21
N LEU A 26 12.86 -3.76 0.40
CA LEU A 26 13.09 -2.33 0.65
C LEU A 26 11.98 -1.41 0.10
N GLY A 27 10.86 -1.96 -0.38
CA GLY A 27 9.68 -1.18 -0.76
C GLY A 27 9.53 -0.86 -2.24
N LEU A 28 10.33 -1.47 -3.09
CA LEU A 28 10.19 -1.25 -4.52
C LEU A 28 9.07 -2.14 -5.09
N TYR A 29 7.86 -1.79 -4.74
CA TYR A 29 6.63 -2.41 -5.21
C TYR A 29 5.53 -1.37 -5.38
N GLY A 30 4.47 -1.75 -6.04
CA GLY A 30 3.27 -0.96 -6.25
C GLY A 30 2.14 -1.82 -6.77
N ALA A 31 1.08 -1.20 -7.22
CA ALA A 31 -0.01 -1.90 -7.89
C ALA A 31 -0.63 -1.08 -9.00
N ILE A 32 -1.26 -1.76 -9.94
CA ILE A 32 -2.14 -1.18 -10.93
C ILE A 32 -3.54 -1.65 -10.61
N VAL A 33 -4.45 -0.72 -10.38
CA VAL A 33 -5.88 -0.99 -10.29
C VAL A 33 -6.49 -0.90 -11.68
N VAL A 34 -7.21 -1.91 -12.07
CA VAL A 34 -8.01 -1.95 -13.30
C VAL A 34 -9.47 -1.83 -12.90
N GLY A 35 -10.08 -0.72 -13.22
CA GLY A 35 -11.51 -0.48 -13.01
C GLY A 35 -12.33 -0.70 -14.29
N GLU A 36 -13.63 -0.44 -14.18
CA GLU A 36 -14.56 -0.47 -15.32
C GLU A 36 -14.15 0.55 -16.39
N GLU A 37 -14.28 0.20 -17.65
CA GLU A 37 -14.00 1.09 -18.78
C GLU A 37 -14.85 2.38 -18.70
N GLY A 38 -14.21 3.53 -18.83
CA GLY A 38 -14.84 4.83 -18.73
C GLY A 38 -14.98 5.36 -17.29
N SER A 39 -14.45 4.66 -16.30
CA SER A 39 -14.38 5.19 -14.92
C SER A 39 -13.49 6.43 -14.84
N SER A 40 -13.88 7.36 -13.97
CA SER A 40 -13.02 8.46 -13.55
C SER A 40 -12.64 8.31 -12.07
N TYR A 41 -11.55 8.98 -11.68
CA TYR A 41 -10.93 8.80 -10.37
C TYR A 41 -10.66 10.16 -9.75
N THR A 42 -11.10 10.36 -8.50
CA THR A 42 -10.87 11.62 -7.79
C THR A 42 -10.26 11.40 -6.41
N HIS A 43 -9.47 12.37 -5.96
CA HIS A 43 -8.93 12.33 -4.60
C HIS A 43 -10.04 12.57 -3.56
N PRO A 44 -10.20 11.71 -2.54
CA PRO A 44 -11.34 11.74 -1.62
C PRO A 44 -11.52 13.04 -0.83
N VAL A 45 -10.46 13.81 -0.66
CA VAL A 45 -10.49 15.05 0.15
C VAL A 45 -10.47 16.29 -0.73
N THR A 46 -9.64 16.29 -1.78
CA THR A 46 -9.45 17.48 -2.62
C THR A 46 -10.34 17.53 -3.85
N GLY A 47 -10.91 16.38 -4.25
CA GLY A 47 -11.66 16.23 -5.51
C GLY A 47 -10.78 16.30 -6.77
N GLU A 48 -9.47 16.31 -6.60
CA GLU A 48 -8.51 16.39 -7.72
C GLU A 48 -8.59 15.13 -8.59
N ASP A 49 -8.46 15.30 -9.91
CA ASP A 49 -8.39 14.16 -10.84
C ASP A 49 -7.16 13.30 -10.57
N MET A 50 -7.38 12.02 -10.34
CA MET A 50 -6.38 11.01 -10.03
C MET A 50 -6.08 10.05 -11.19
N THR A 51 -6.69 10.22 -12.35
CA THR A 51 -6.58 9.30 -13.49
C THR A 51 -5.13 9.00 -13.91
N LEU A 52 -4.24 9.98 -13.79
CA LEU A 52 -2.81 9.85 -14.11
C LEU A 52 -1.91 10.04 -12.89
N LYS A 53 -2.44 9.90 -11.70
CA LYS A 53 -1.70 10.08 -10.46
C LYS A 53 -1.65 8.78 -9.67
N SER A 54 -0.75 8.73 -8.71
CA SER A 54 -0.64 7.63 -7.77
C SER A 54 -1.17 8.03 -6.40
N GLY A 55 -1.71 7.07 -5.68
CA GLY A 55 -2.20 7.24 -4.33
C GLY A 55 -2.61 5.90 -3.75
N TRP A 56 -2.85 5.85 -2.47
CA TRP A 56 -3.32 4.64 -1.79
C TRP A 56 -4.84 4.67 -1.50
N ARG A 57 -5.50 5.78 -1.80
CA ARG A 57 -6.95 5.97 -1.71
C ARG A 57 -7.48 6.81 -2.85
N VAL A 58 -8.66 6.47 -3.36
CA VAL A 58 -9.31 7.17 -4.46
C VAL A 58 -10.81 6.96 -4.42
N ASP A 59 -11.60 7.95 -4.83
CA ASP A 59 -13.00 7.77 -5.14
C ASP A 59 -13.14 7.40 -6.63
N VAL A 60 -13.76 6.26 -6.88
CA VAL A 60 -13.96 5.70 -8.22
C VAL A 60 -15.39 6.00 -8.65
N HIS A 61 -15.53 6.52 -9.87
CA HIS A 61 -16.81 6.88 -10.48
C HIS A 61 -17.03 6.04 -11.74
N PRO A 62 -17.51 4.80 -11.60
CA PRO A 62 -17.79 3.94 -12.76
C PRO A 62 -19.05 4.38 -13.47
N PRO A 63 -19.17 4.17 -14.81
CA PRO A 63 -20.35 4.60 -15.56
C PRO A 63 -21.59 3.73 -15.32
N SER A 64 -21.43 2.49 -14.84
CA SER A 64 -22.54 1.52 -14.75
C SER A 64 -23.12 1.34 -13.35
N ARG A 65 -22.50 1.90 -12.32
CA ARG A 65 -22.89 1.73 -10.91
C ARG A 65 -22.56 2.95 -10.07
N ASP A 66 -23.00 2.95 -8.81
CA ASP A 66 -22.67 4.01 -7.86
C ASP A 66 -21.19 4.12 -7.60
N SER A 67 -20.74 5.35 -7.34
CA SER A 67 -19.37 5.65 -6.94
C SER A 67 -19.02 4.95 -5.63
N TYR A 68 -17.75 4.57 -5.50
CA TYR A 68 -17.23 3.92 -4.30
C TYR A 68 -15.82 4.40 -3.97
N ARG A 69 -15.45 4.26 -2.72
CA ARG A 69 -14.08 4.55 -2.28
C ARG A 69 -13.22 3.30 -2.36
N ASP A 70 -12.06 3.43 -2.98
CA ASP A 70 -11.08 2.37 -3.14
C ASP A 70 -9.82 2.66 -2.34
N PHE A 71 -9.33 1.65 -1.62
CA PHE A 71 -8.14 1.71 -0.79
C PHE A 71 -7.17 0.62 -1.19
N ALA A 72 -5.89 0.98 -1.27
CA ALA A 72 -4.79 0.04 -1.44
C ALA A 72 -3.95 -0.02 -0.17
N LEU A 73 -3.88 -1.17 0.45
CA LEU A 73 -3.05 -1.44 1.61
C LEU A 73 -1.96 -2.45 1.26
N PHE A 74 -0.73 -2.00 1.27
CA PHE A 74 0.44 -2.85 1.15
C PHE A 74 0.99 -3.11 2.55
N ILE A 75 1.11 -4.38 2.90
CA ILE A 75 1.69 -4.79 4.18
C ILE A 75 2.94 -5.59 3.88
N GLN A 76 4.07 -5.14 4.39
CA GLN A 76 5.29 -5.92 4.41
C GLN A 76 5.55 -6.37 5.83
N ASP A 77 5.79 -7.66 5.96
CA ASP A 77 6.13 -8.28 7.22
C ASP A 77 7.57 -7.94 7.65
N GLN A 78 7.89 -8.20 8.89
CA GLN A 78 9.25 -8.10 9.40
C GLN A 78 10.15 -9.08 8.67
N ASP A 79 11.15 -8.57 7.98
CA ASP A 79 12.14 -9.39 7.30
C ASP A 79 13.39 -9.52 8.18
N GLU A 80 13.55 -10.70 8.79
CA GLU A 80 14.71 -11.02 9.62
C GLU A 80 15.99 -11.23 8.80
N VAL A 81 15.89 -11.35 7.48
CA VAL A 81 17.02 -11.60 6.57
C VAL A 81 17.73 -10.31 6.18
N ILE A 82 17.00 -9.20 6.08
CA ILE A 82 17.55 -7.87 5.78
C ILE A 82 18.49 -7.44 6.92
N GLY A 83 19.70 -7.07 6.57
CA GLY A 83 20.74 -6.69 7.53
C GLY A 83 21.61 -7.83 8.04
N THR A 84 21.33 -9.07 7.64
CA THR A 84 22.15 -10.24 7.95
C THR A 84 23.26 -10.46 6.92
N HIS A 85 24.10 -11.49 7.14
CA HIS A 85 25.12 -11.90 6.17
C HIS A 85 24.54 -12.43 4.84
N ILE A 86 23.24 -12.75 4.79
CA ILE A 86 22.55 -13.18 3.57
C ILE A 86 22.13 -11.97 2.74
N MET A 87 21.71 -10.88 3.39
CA MET A 87 21.36 -9.61 2.76
C MET A 87 22.09 -8.45 3.47
N PRO A 88 23.39 -8.27 3.25
CA PRO A 88 24.25 -7.38 4.06
C PRO A 88 24.07 -5.89 3.76
N TYR A 89 23.31 -5.53 2.74
CA TYR A 89 23.18 -4.14 2.28
C TYR A 89 22.49 -3.21 3.30
N SER A 90 21.73 -3.79 4.23
CA SER A 90 20.95 -3.08 5.23
C SER A 90 21.35 -3.44 6.65
N GLN A 91 22.63 -3.65 6.90
CA GLN A 91 23.18 -4.15 8.18
C GLN A 91 22.78 -3.34 9.43
N GLU A 92 22.31 -2.11 9.25
CA GLU A 92 21.85 -1.26 10.35
C GLU A 92 20.36 -1.40 10.64
N ILE A 93 19.64 -2.23 9.88
CA ILE A 93 18.18 -2.34 9.94
C ILE A 93 17.83 -3.78 10.28
N GLU A 94 17.61 -4.06 11.57
CA GLU A 94 17.03 -5.32 12.01
C GLU A 94 15.51 -5.21 11.99
N GLY A 95 14.86 -6.14 11.29
CA GLY A 95 13.40 -6.23 11.25
C GLY A 95 12.74 -5.02 10.61
N VAL A 96 12.68 -5.00 9.28
CA VAL A 96 11.99 -3.95 8.52
C VAL A 96 10.52 -4.28 8.39
N VAL A 97 9.67 -3.34 8.76
CA VAL A 97 8.24 -3.41 8.52
C VAL A 97 7.83 -2.27 7.60
N GLY A 98 7.00 -2.56 6.61
CA GLY A 98 6.54 -1.59 5.63
C GLY A 98 5.01 -1.51 5.58
N LEU A 99 4.50 -0.29 5.52
CA LEU A 99 3.09 -0.03 5.28
C LEU A 99 2.99 1.04 4.19
N ASN A 100 2.36 0.67 3.06
CA ASN A 100 2.25 1.53 1.88
C ASN A 100 3.58 2.17 1.44
N SER A 101 4.64 1.36 1.37
CA SER A 101 6.01 1.78 0.99
C SER A 101 6.70 2.72 2.00
N ASN A 102 6.16 2.91 3.18
CA ASN A 102 6.84 3.59 4.27
C ASN A 102 7.58 2.57 5.15
N PHE A 103 8.89 2.51 4.97
CA PHE A 103 9.75 1.58 5.70
C PHE A 103 10.29 2.23 6.95
N GLU A 104 10.09 1.55 8.07
CA GLU A 104 10.74 1.89 9.34
C GLU A 104 11.20 0.59 10.00
N PRO A 105 12.36 0.58 10.67
CA PRO A 105 12.69 -0.50 11.57
C PRO A 105 11.60 -0.65 12.64
N LEU A 106 11.19 -1.88 12.93
CA LEU A 106 10.15 -2.14 13.93
C LEU A 106 10.48 -1.49 15.28
N GLY A 107 11.75 -1.52 15.67
CA GLY A 107 12.22 -0.85 16.88
C GLY A 107 11.96 0.66 16.92
N ALA A 108 12.02 1.34 15.78
CA ALA A 108 11.71 2.77 15.71
C ALA A 108 10.21 3.05 15.93
N ARG A 109 9.33 2.16 15.47
CA ARG A 109 7.89 2.24 15.75
C ARG A 109 7.59 1.97 17.22
N LEU A 110 8.19 0.94 17.79
CA LEU A 110 8.05 0.59 19.21
C LEU A 110 8.63 1.65 20.14
N ALA A 111 9.70 2.35 19.75
CA ALA A 111 10.26 3.45 20.51
C ALA A 111 9.30 4.65 20.66
N ARG A 112 8.35 4.81 19.74
CA ARG A 112 7.28 5.82 19.86
C ARG A 112 6.17 5.41 20.81
N ASN A 113 5.90 4.11 20.90
CA ASN A 113 4.94 3.53 21.81
C ASN A 113 5.25 2.03 22.02
N GLU A 114 5.54 1.65 23.25
CA GLU A 114 5.90 0.26 23.61
C GLU A 114 4.74 -0.74 23.49
N ASP A 115 3.51 -0.25 23.35
CA ASP A 115 2.33 -1.10 23.15
C ASP A 115 2.33 -1.64 21.72
N THR A 116 2.69 -2.90 21.57
CA THR A 116 2.76 -3.59 20.27
C THR A 116 1.43 -3.62 19.52
N SER A 117 0.29 -3.53 20.22
CA SER A 117 -1.03 -3.45 19.58
C SER A 117 -1.23 -2.16 18.79
N ARG A 118 -0.41 -1.15 19.06
CA ARG A 118 -0.48 0.18 18.44
C ARG A 118 0.62 0.44 17.40
N VAL A 119 1.41 -0.55 17.06
CA VAL A 119 2.53 -0.41 16.10
C VAL A 119 2.09 0.09 14.71
N PHE A 120 0.86 -0.19 14.32
CA PHE A 120 0.24 0.32 13.08
C PHE A 120 -0.89 1.33 13.35
N SER A 121 -0.85 2.00 14.48
CA SER A 121 -1.88 3.00 14.82
C SER A 121 -1.59 4.35 14.17
N THR A 122 -2.52 4.85 13.39
CA THR A 122 -2.46 6.19 12.78
C THR A 122 -2.39 7.29 13.85
N THR A 123 -3.02 7.10 15.01
CA THR A 123 -2.99 8.07 16.10
C THR A 123 -1.62 8.18 16.78
N VAL A 124 -0.77 7.16 16.64
CA VAL A 124 0.60 7.15 17.19
C VAL A 124 1.61 7.62 16.16
N HIS A 125 1.50 7.12 14.94
CA HIS A 125 2.52 7.32 13.90
C HIS A 125 2.14 8.40 12.89
N GLY A 126 0.84 8.68 12.74
CA GLY A 126 0.34 9.66 11.78
C GLY A 126 0.25 9.13 10.35
N ASP A 127 -0.53 9.85 9.53
CA ASP A 127 -0.57 9.68 8.08
C ASP A 127 0.55 10.53 7.46
N PRO A 128 1.34 10.05 6.49
CA PRO A 128 1.21 8.79 5.75
C PRO A 128 1.99 7.60 6.34
N ALA A 129 2.68 7.73 7.46
CA ALA A 129 3.46 6.62 8.04
C ALA A 129 2.57 5.41 8.39
N THR A 130 1.35 5.67 8.84
CA THR A 130 0.27 4.69 8.91
C THR A 130 -0.97 5.30 8.28
N PRO A 131 -1.40 4.84 7.09
CA PRO A 131 -2.52 5.41 6.36
C PRO A 131 -3.82 5.46 7.15
N LEU A 132 -4.53 6.57 7.08
CA LEU A 132 -5.84 6.72 7.69
C LEU A 132 -6.93 6.29 6.69
N PHE A 133 -7.63 5.21 7.00
CA PHE A 133 -8.76 4.73 6.21
C PHE A 133 -10.03 5.41 6.71
N GLU A 134 -10.59 6.30 5.91
CA GLU A 134 -11.81 7.04 6.22
C GLU A 134 -12.89 6.73 5.20
N ALA A 135 -14.08 6.36 5.67
CA ALA A 135 -15.27 6.18 4.88
C ALA A 135 -16.50 6.63 5.69
N VAL A 136 -17.57 7.01 5.01
CA VAL A 136 -18.85 7.34 5.64
C VAL A 136 -19.67 6.06 5.76
N ALA A 137 -20.34 5.88 6.91
CA ALA A 137 -21.16 4.70 7.12
C ALA A 137 -22.29 4.61 6.09
N GLY A 138 -22.36 3.51 5.38
CA GLY A 138 -23.31 3.27 4.30
C GLY A 138 -22.76 3.51 2.89
N ASP A 139 -21.63 4.19 2.74
CA ASP A 139 -21.00 4.35 1.45
C ASP A 139 -20.30 3.04 1.02
N PRO A 140 -20.38 2.66 -0.25
CA PRO A 140 -19.66 1.51 -0.75
C PRO A 140 -18.16 1.77 -0.74
N GLY A 141 -17.39 0.75 -0.38
CA GLY A 141 -15.94 0.82 -0.38
C GLY A 141 -15.29 -0.52 -0.71
N THR A 142 -14.10 -0.45 -1.29
CA THR A 142 -13.26 -1.61 -1.59
C THR A 142 -11.91 -1.44 -0.87
N LEU A 143 -11.43 -2.51 -0.27
CA LEU A 143 -10.08 -2.56 0.31
C LEU A 143 -9.29 -3.66 -0.36
N HIS A 144 -8.25 -3.27 -1.07
CA HIS A 144 -7.25 -4.18 -1.61
C HIS A 144 -6.10 -4.32 -0.62
N VAL A 145 -5.86 -5.54 -0.16
CA VAL A 145 -4.73 -5.85 0.73
C VAL A 145 -3.72 -6.67 -0.03
N LEU A 146 -2.49 -6.17 -0.12
CA LEU A 146 -1.40 -6.81 -0.83
C LEU A 146 -0.23 -7.05 0.12
N VAL A 147 0.36 -8.23 0.02
CA VAL A 147 1.61 -8.58 0.70
C VAL A 147 2.68 -8.74 -0.37
N PRO A 148 3.41 -7.68 -0.72
CA PRO A 148 4.35 -7.72 -1.84
C PRO A 148 5.58 -8.56 -1.54
N TYR A 149 5.94 -8.67 -0.27
CA TYR A 149 7.06 -9.45 0.21
C TYR A 149 6.74 -10.01 1.61
N SER A 150 7.08 -11.26 1.82
CA SER A 150 7.07 -11.92 3.13
C SER A 150 8.22 -12.94 3.11
N ALA A 151 9.07 -12.91 4.11
CA ALA A 151 10.18 -13.83 4.28
C ALA A 151 9.73 -15.15 4.91
#